data_ba4d2ad84cc6b8324f312b4945706ffc
#
_entry.id   ba4d2ad84cc6b8324f312b4945706ffc
#
_cell.length_a   1.000
_cell.length_b   1.000
_cell.length_c   1.000
_cell.angle_alpha   90.00
_cell.angle_beta   90.00
_cell.angle_gamma   90.00
#
_symmetry.space_group_name_H-M   'P 1'
#
loop_
_entity.id
_entity.type
_entity.pdbx_description
1 polymer ?
#
loop_
_entity_poly.entity_id
_entity_poly.type
_entity_poly.pdbx_seq_one_letter_code
_entity_poly.pdbx_strand_id
1 'polypeptide(L)'
;MVNQNIHEFSKYDWVLDSATTSHICTTRDTFINYEPLKSEVDGVGRSAMTQGRGTVAVNFKIDGQSIKHILRNVLHVPKAPNCLLSIPHLAIGGGRVEFKGNGCQLYDKNNRVIGNGKLTNMLYLLDACAELPNRESAQYASIRTHSWDQWHRLYGHISVNAIKSLKLNQMVDGLKIDESTFPSESCEACIQAKQAHKPFPQEAKN
;
A
#
# COMPACT_ATOMS: atom_id res chain seq x y z
N MET A 1 -23.94 13.93 -29.00
CA MET A 1 -22.84 14.44 -28.19
C MET A 1 -22.31 13.28 -27.36
N VAL A 2 -21.12 12.78 -27.69
CA VAL A 2 -20.49 11.68 -26.96
C VAL A 2 -19.92 12.29 -25.70
N ASN A 3 -20.48 11.95 -24.52
CA ASN A 3 -19.86 12.23 -23.24
C ASN A 3 -18.52 11.46 -23.19
N GLN A 4 -17.45 12.09 -23.61
CA GLN A 4 -16.12 11.60 -23.33
C GLN A 4 -15.92 11.76 -21.82
N ASN A 5 -16.01 10.67 -21.07
CA ASN A 5 -15.48 10.62 -19.72
C ASN A 5 -13.99 10.94 -19.82
N ILE A 6 -13.65 12.20 -19.61
CA ILE A 6 -12.25 12.65 -19.54
C ILE A 6 -11.69 12.01 -18.26
N HIS A 7 -10.87 10.98 -18.44
CA HIS A 7 -10.14 10.39 -17.32
C HIS A 7 -9.15 11.44 -16.79
N GLU A 8 -9.37 11.89 -15.56
CA GLU A 8 -8.44 12.80 -14.91
C GLU A 8 -7.28 11.98 -14.35
N PHE A 9 -6.07 12.21 -14.88
CA PHE A 9 -4.87 11.51 -14.44
C PHE A 9 -4.53 11.89 -13.00
N SER A 10 -4.26 10.86 -12.21
CA SER A 10 -3.74 10.99 -10.85
C SER A 10 -2.22 11.05 -10.84
N LYS A 11 -1.65 11.74 -9.85
CA LYS A 11 -0.18 11.70 -9.60
C LYS A 11 0.36 10.30 -9.32
N TYR A 12 -0.50 9.32 -9.06
CA TYR A 12 -0.13 7.92 -8.82
C TYR A 12 -0.17 7.05 -10.07
N ASP A 13 -0.76 7.57 -11.15
CA ASP A 13 -0.88 6.85 -12.41
C ASP A 13 0.49 6.72 -13.07
N TRP A 14 0.76 5.55 -13.63
CA TRP A 14 1.97 5.29 -14.37
C TRP A 14 1.70 5.46 -15.87
N VAL A 15 2.37 6.40 -16.45
CA VAL A 15 2.29 6.71 -17.88
C VAL A 15 3.57 6.25 -18.58
N LEU A 16 3.40 5.61 -19.72
CA LEU A 16 4.51 5.19 -20.57
C LEU A 16 5.06 6.41 -21.33
N ASP A 17 6.37 6.64 -21.25
CA ASP A 17 7.00 7.81 -21.86
C ASP A 17 8.30 7.43 -22.58
N SER A 18 8.37 7.76 -23.87
CA SER A 18 9.56 7.56 -24.70
C SER A 18 10.55 8.72 -24.63
N ALA A 19 10.14 9.88 -24.17
CA ALA A 19 10.96 11.08 -24.09
C ALA A 19 11.73 11.21 -22.77
N THR A 20 11.31 10.48 -21.71
CA THR A 20 12.01 10.54 -20.43
C THR A 20 13.20 9.60 -20.39
N THR A 21 14.34 10.10 -19.91
CA THR A 21 15.58 9.33 -19.75
C THR A 21 15.63 8.52 -18.46
N SER A 22 14.67 8.71 -17.54
CA SER A 22 14.62 8.03 -16.24
C SER A 22 13.19 7.72 -15.88
N HIS A 23 12.97 6.65 -15.10
CA HIS A 23 11.69 6.46 -14.45
C HIS A 23 11.47 7.59 -13.45
N ILE A 24 10.23 8.07 -13.34
CA ILE A 24 9.83 9.12 -12.39
C ILE A 24 8.72 8.60 -11.50
N CYS A 25 8.83 8.87 -10.20
CA CYS A 25 7.77 8.64 -9.23
C CYS A 25 7.50 9.91 -8.42
N THR A 26 6.23 10.21 -8.20
CA THR A 26 5.77 11.42 -7.51
C THR A 26 5.68 11.28 -6.00
N THR A 27 5.71 10.05 -5.49
CA THR A 27 5.39 9.74 -4.09
C THR A 27 6.56 9.11 -3.37
N ARG A 28 7.07 9.79 -2.34
CA ARG A 28 8.22 9.34 -1.52
C ARG A 28 7.99 7.99 -0.85
N ASP A 29 6.78 7.73 -0.37
CA ASP A 29 6.45 6.54 0.43
C ASP A 29 6.46 5.23 -0.36
N THR A 30 6.55 5.29 -1.68
CA THR A 30 6.65 4.11 -2.55
C THR A 30 8.08 3.60 -2.72
N PHE A 31 9.07 4.36 -2.25
CA PHE A 31 10.47 3.98 -2.40
C PHE A 31 10.91 2.99 -1.31
N ILE A 32 11.43 1.83 -1.74
CA ILE A 32 11.99 0.79 -0.87
C ILE A 32 13.31 1.27 -0.25
N ASN A 33 14.18 1.85 -1.06
CA ASN A 33 15.37 2.56 -0.64
C ASN A 33 15.37 3.96 -1.25
N TYR A 34 16.11 4.87 -0.67
CA TYR A 34 16.05 6.27 -1.10
C TYR A 34 17.33 7.01 -0.74
N GLU A 35 17.90 7.65 -1.74
CA GLU A 35 19.01 8.56 -1.60
C GLU A 35 18.54 9.98 -1.92
N PRO A 36 18.70 10.96 -1.02
CA PRO A 36 18.43 12.35 -1.34
C PRO A 36 19.30 12.82 -2.52
N LEU A 37 18.67 13.44 -3.51
CA LEU A 37 19.34 13.96 -4.68
C LEU A 37 18.60 15.22 -5.13
N LYS A 38 19.28 16.35 -5.12
CA LYS A 38 18.74 17.59 -5.66
C LYS A 38 19.38 17.84 -7.02
N SER A 39 18.63 17.66 -8.07
CA SER A 39 19.01 18.01 -9.44
C SER A 39 17.79 18.52 -10.20
N GLU A 40 18.03 19.24 -11.25
CA GLU A 40 17.00 19.71 -12.14
C GLU A 40 16.73 18.64 -13.20
N VAL A 41 15.46 18.39 -13.50
CA VAL A 41 15.02 17.56 -14.62
C VAL A 41 14.34 18.48 -15.60
N ASP A 42 14.92 18.56 -16.77
CA ASP A 42 14.36 19.35 -17.85
C ASP A 42 13.16 18.65 -18.47
N GLY A 43 12.05 19.36 -18.54
CA GLY A 43 10.85 18.96 -19.25
C GLY A 43 10.47 19.99 -20.31
N VAL A 44 9.58 19.61 -21.22
CA VAL A 44 9.08 20.55 -22.24
C VAL A 44 8.35 21.70 -21.54
N GLY A 45 8.98 22.87 -21.49
CA GLY A 45 8.39 24.13 -20.99
C GLY A 45 8.52 24.40 -19.51
N ARG A 46 8.95 23.45 -18.67
CA ARG A 46 9.23 23.65 -17.24
C ARG A 46 10.24 22.64 -16.73
N SER A 47 11.23 23.11 -16.01
CA SER A 47 12.08 22.23 -15.22
C SER A 47 11.44 21.89 -13.88
N ALA A 48 11.66 20.68 -13.42
CA ALA A 48 11.22 20.20 -12.11
C ALA A 48 12.41 19.73 -11.29
N MET A 49 12.38 20.01 -9.98
CA MET A 49 13.44 19.56 -9.07
C MET A 49 13.19 18.14 -8.61
N THR A 50 14.20 17.29 -8.76
CA THR A 50 14.24 16.00 -8.06
C THR A 50 14.51 16.25 -6.58
N GLN A 51 13.96 15.40 -5.73
CA GLN A 51 14.25 15.39 -4.29
C GLN A 51 15.10 14.18 -3.89
N GLY A 52 15.18 13.18 -4.74
CA GLY A 52 15.95 11.97 -4.49
C GLY A 52 15.83 10.97 -5.62
N ARG A 53 16.46 9.83 -5.42
CA ARG A 53 16.36 8.66 -6.30
C ARG A 53 16.32 7.39 -5.47
N GLY A 54 15.85 6.30 -6.07
CA GLY A 54 15.82 5.01 -5.37
C GLY A 54 15.15 3.91 -6.16
N THR A 55 14.65 2.94 -5.44
CA THR A 55 13.97 1.75 -5.99
C THR A 55 12.50 1.77 -5.65
N VAL A 56 11.66 1.51 -6.62
CA VAL A 56 10.20 1.41 -6.45
C VAL A 56 9.73 0.05 -6.93
N ALA A 57 8.89 -0.63 -6.15
CA ALA A 57 8.17 -1.80 -6.60
C ALA A 57 6.86 -1.37 -7.26
N VAL A 58 6.62 -1.87 -8.47
CA VAL A 58 5.40 -1.59 -9.23
C VAL A 58 4.71 -2.92 -9.55
N ASN A 59 3.44 -3.00 -9.21
CA ASN A 59 2.59 -4.14 -9.50
C ASN A 59 1.80 -3.85 -10.77
N PHE A 60 2.02 -4.67 -11.80
CA PHE A 60 1.28 -4.63 -13.05
C PHE A 60 0.16 -5.66 -13.03
N LYS A 61 -1.01 -5.29 -13.50
CA LYS A 61 -2.13 -6.21 -13.66
C LYS A 61 -2.16 -6.77 -15.08
N ILE A 62 -2.08 -8.10 -15.18
CA ILE A 62 -2.09 -8.83 -16.45
C ILE A 62 -3.03 -10.02 -16.28
N ASP A 63 -4.10 -10.09 -17.06
CA ASP A 63 -5.09 -11.18 -17.04
C ASP A 63 -5.62 -11.52 -15.63
N GLY A 64 -5.85 -10.46 -14.82
CA GLY A 64 -6.35 -10.58 -13.45
C GLY A 64 -5.28 -10.95 -12.41
N GLN A 65 -4.05 -11.19 -12.82
CA GLN A 65 -2.91 -11.44 -11.93
C GLN A 65 -2.11 -10.15 -11.70
N SER A 66 -1.53 -10.03 -10.51
CA SER A 66 -0.62 -8.94 -10.16
C SER A 66 0.82 -9.43 -10.25
N ILE A 67 1.61 -8.83 -11.13
CA ILE A 67 3.02 -9.17 -11.34
C ILE A 67 3.87 -8.02 -10.84
N LYS A 68 4.73 -8.31 -9.85
CA LYS A 68 5.62 -7.33 -9.22
C LYS A 68 6.91 -7.15 -10.01
N HIS A 69 7.22 -5.90 -10.33
CA HIS A 69 8.48 -5.49 -10.93
C HIS A 69 9.21 -4.48 -10.06
N ILE A 70 10.53 -4.54 -10.07
CA ILE A 70 11.40 -3.64 -9.32
C ILE A 70 12.04 -2.65 -10.28
N LEU A 71 11.62 -1.40 -10.20
CA LEU A 71 12.23 -0.30 -10.93
C LEU A 71 13.36 0.30 -10.10
N ARG A 72 14.56 0.36 -10.69
CA ARG A 72 15.76 0.91 -10.05
C ARG A 72 16.08 2.29 -10.61
N ASN A 73 16.81 3.09 -9.84
CA ASN A 73 17.21 4.44 -10.24
C ASN A 73 16.03 5.33 -10.61
N VAL A 74 14.90 5.16 -9.96
CA VAL A 74 13.70 5.97 -10.14
C VAL A 74 13.95 7.34 -9.51
N LEU A 75 13.68 8.41 -10.22
CA LEU A 75 13.76 9.77 -9.70
C LEU A 75 12.48 10.12 -8.95
N HIS A 76 12.64 10.72 -7.79
CA HIS A 76 11.54 11.28 -7.00
C HIS A 76 11.31 12.74 -7.42
N VAL A 77 10.22 12.98 -8.11
CA VAL A 77 9.82 14.31 -8.59
C VAL A 77 8.39 14.61 -8.14
N PRO A 78 8.19 15.17 -6.93
CA PRO A 78 6.84 15.37 -6.36
C PRO A 78 5.94 16.29 -7.16
N LYS A 79 6.54 17.19 -7.97
CA LYS A 79 5.81 18.15 -8.80
C LYS A 79 5.50 17.62 -10.20
N ALA A 80 5.92 16.41 -10.55
CA ALA A 80 5.51 15.79 -11.80
C ALA A 80 3.99 15.49 -11.78
N PRO A 81 3.30 15.65 -12.91
CA PRO A 81 1.85 15.41 -12.99
C PRO A 81 1.49 13.94 -12.75
N ASN A 82 2.38 13.02 -13.15
CA ASN A 82 2.17 11.57 -13.09
C ASN A 82 3.49 10.87 -12.80
N CYS A 83 3.42 9.57 -12.47
CA CYS A 83 4.58 8.69 -12.53
C CYS A 83 4.87 8.33 -13.99
N LEU A 84 6.16 8.26 -14.37
CA LEU A 84 6.58 7.95 -15.73
C LEU A 84 7.41 6.67 -15.77
N LEU A 85 7.03 5.75 -16.66
CA LEU A 85 7.83 4.58 -16.99
C LEU A 85 8.61 4.86 -18.28
N SER A 86 9.93 4.98 -18.18
CA SER A 86 10.82 5.26 -19.31
C SER A 86 10.92 4.06 -20.24
N ILE A 87 10.52 4.22 -21.50
CA ILE A 87 10.71 3.22 -22.55
C ILE A 87 12.20 2.97 -22.82
N PRO A 88 13.08 4.01 -22.92
CA PRO A 88 14.51 3.81 -23.07
C PRO A 88 15.13 2.91 -21.99
N HIS A 89 14.74 3.09 -20.73
CA HIS A 89 15.22 2.22 -19.64
C HIS A 89 14.75 0.77 -19.80
N LEU A 90 13.52 0.54 -20.22
CA LEU A 90 13.01 -0.79 -20.52
C LEU A 90 13.80 -1.44 -21.66
N ALA A 91 14.07 -0.68 -22.73
CA ALA A 91 14.81 -1.17 -23.91
C ALA A 91 16.27 -1.51 -23.57
N ILE A 92 16.96 -0.69 -22.76
CA ILE A 92 18.32 -0.98 -22.26
C ILE A 92 18.33 -2.30 -21.47
N GLY A 93 17.26 -2.60 -20.73
CA GLY A 93 17.07 -3.88 -20.01
C GLY A 93 16.75 -5.06 -20.92
N GLY A 94 16.69 -4.87 -22.25
CA GLY A 94 16.34 -5.89 -23.25
C GLY A 94 14.83 -6.09 -23.41
N GLY A 95 14.01 -5.28 -22.77
CA GLY A 95 12.56 -5.29 -22.96
C GLY A 95 12.13 -4.45 -24.17
N ARG A 96 10.85 -4.54 -24.51
CA ARG A 96 10.26 -3.74 -25.59
C ARG A 96 8.81 -3.41 -25.29
N VAL A 97 8.28 -2.46 -26.03
CA VAL A 97 6.86 -2.10 -26.02
C VAL A 97 6.27 -2.31 -27.39
N GLU A 98 5.14 -2.97 -27.46
CA GLU A 98 4.34 -3.10 -28.67
C GLU A 98 3.05 -2.30 -28.53
N PHE A 99 2.77 -1.46 -29.52
CA PHE A 99 1.55 -0.68 -29.60
C PHE A 99 0.62 -1.31 -30.63
N LYS A 100 -0.64 -1.58 -30.19
CA LYS A 100 -1.64 -2.18 -31.05
C LYS A 100 -3.00 -1.54 -30.79
N GLY A 101 -3.52 -0.84 -31.79
CA GLY A 101 -4.77 -0.10 -31.62
C GLY A 101 -4.70 0.90 -30.46
N ASN A 102 -5.62 0.81 -29.53
CA ASN A 102 -5.69 1.67 -28.35
C ASN A 102 -4.99 1.09 -27.11
N GLY A 103 -4.10 0.11 -27.30
CA GLY A 103 -3.39 -0.54 -26.22
C GLY A 103 -1.90 -0.59 -26.45
N CYS A 104 -1.18 -0.91 -25.39
CA CYS A 104 0.24 -1.29 -25.45
C CYS A 104 0.51 -2.48 -24.54
N GLN A 105 1.51 -3.27 -24.92
CA GLN A 105 2.03 -4.38 -24.13
C GLN A 105 3.52 -4.20 -23.92
N LEU A 106 3.96 -4.44 -22.69
CA LEU A 106 5.36 -4.41 -22.31
C LEU A 106 5.88 -5.84 -22.22
N TYR A 107 7.05 -6.08 -22.76
CA TYR A 107 7.72 -7.38 -22.76
C TYR A 107 9.08 -7.31 -22.09
N ASP A 108 9.47 -8.37 -21.41
CA ASP A 108 10.82 -8.55 -20.92
C ASP A 108 11.76 -9.07 -22.02
N LYS A 109 13.06 -9.23 -21.69
CA LYS A 109 14.08 -9.78 -22.58
C LYS A 109 13.80 -11.22 -23.04
N ASN A 110 12.94 -11.96 -22.33
CA ASN A 110 12.56 -13.34 -22.64
C ASN A 110 11.23 -13.39 -23.39
N ASN A 111 10.75 -12.28 -23.92
CA ASN A 111 9.51 -12.17 -24.67
C ASN A 111 8.23 -12.48 -23.85
N ARG A 112 8.28 -12.35 -22.53
CA ARG A 112 7.11 -12.52 -21.66
C ARG A 112 6.45 -11.18 -21.46
N VAL A 113 5.11 -11.16 -21.49
CA VAL A 113 4.32 -9.96 -21.17
C VAL A 113 4.53 -9.63 -19.69
N ILE A 114 4.95 -8.39 -19.42
CA ILE A 114 5.22 -7.88 -18.08
C ILE A 114 4.33 -6.70 -17.69
N GLY A 115 3.53 -6.19 -18.59
CA GLY A 115 2.61 -5.09 -18.34
C GLY A 115 1.72 -4.79 -19.52
N ASN A 116 0.56 -4.21 -19.25
CA ASN A 116 -0.40 -3.72 -20.23
C ASN A 116 -0.69 -2.24 -19.98
N GLY A 117 -1.12 -1.56 -21.03
CA GLY A 117 -1.60 -0.19 -20.94
C GLY A 117 -2.63 0.14 -21.99
N LYS A 118 -3.36 1.23 -21.77
CA LYS A 118 -4.41 1.73 -22.67
C LYS A 118 -4.16 3.18 -23.04
N LEU A 119 -4.46 3.52 -24.28
CA LEU A 119 -4.48 4.92 -24.75
C LEU A 119 -5.62 5.65 -24.04
N THR A 120 -5.25 6.64 -23.23
CA THR A 120 -6.18 7.44 -22.44
C THR A 120 -5.73 8.89 -22.56
N ASN A 121 -6.57 9.78 -23.05
CA ASN A 121 -6.26 11.22 -23.28
C ASN A 121 -4.90 11.43 -23.99
N MET A 122 -4.66 10.67 -25.07
CA MET A 122 -3.42 10.70 -25.88
C MET A 122 -2.14 10.25 -25.16
N LEU A 123 -2.26 9.66 -23.97
CA LEU A 123 -1.16 9.04 -23.24
C LEU A 123 -1.43 7.53 -23.03
N TYR A 124 -0.40 6.72 -22.96
CA TYR A 124 -0.55 5.32 -22.62
C TYR A 124 -0.49 5.13 -21.10
N LEU A 125 -1.67 4.99 -20.50
CA LEU A 125 -1.84 4.70 -19.08
C LEU A 125 -1.61 3.21 -18.84
N LEU A 126 -0.67 2.88 -17.96
CA LEU A 126 -0.36 1.52 -17.58
C LEU A 126 -1.34 1.01 -16.51
N ASP A 127 -1.74 -0.25 -16.62
CA ASP A 127 -2.49 -0.93 -15.55
C ASP A 127 -1.51 -1.37 -14.45
N ALA A 128 -1.02 -0.39 -13.72
CA ALA A 128 0.06 -0.55 -12.77
C ALA A 128 -0.10 0.37 -11.55
N CYS A 129 0.34 -0.09 -10.40
CA CYS A 129 0.41 0.74 -9.20
C CYS A 129 1.71 0.47 -8.43
N ALA A 130 2.27 1.53 -7.83
CA ALA A 130 3.41 1.39 -6.95
C ALA A 130 2.99 0.77 -5.61
N GLU A 131 3.82 -0.11 -5.10
CA GLU A 131 3.65 -0.70 -3.77
C GLU A 131 4.13 0.29 -2.70
N LEU A 132 3.46 0.32 -1.55
CA LEU A 132 3.90 1.09 -0.39
C LEU A 132 4.69 0.18 0.56
N PRO A 133 6.03 0.22 0.55
CA PRO A 133 6.87 -0.73 1.30
C PRO A 133 6.72 -0.63 2.82
N ASN A 134 6.32 0.55 3.34
CA ASN A 134 6.12 0.80 4.76
C ASN A 134 4.66 0.70 5.23
N ARG A 135 3.74 0.39 4.35
CA ARG A 135 2.60 -0.32 4.88
C ARG A 135 3.19 -1.65 5.30
N GLU A 136 3.40 -1.83 6.63
CA GLU A 136 3.04 -3.11 7.20
C GLU A 136 1.86 -3.51 6.37
N SER A 137 2.02 -4.53 5.52
CA SER A 137 0.88 -5.05 4.85
C SER A 137 -0.06 -5.28 6.03
N ALA A 138 -1.03 -4.39 6.19
CA ALA A 138 -2.28 -4.83 6.72
C ALA A 138 -2.58 -5.94 5.73
N GLN A 139 -1.89 -7.06 5.91
CA GLN A 139 -2.28 -8.35 5.42
C GLN A 139 -3.72 -8.22 5.73
N TYR A 140 -4.54 -8.12 4.73
CA TYR A 140 -5.98 -8.24 4.86
C TYR A 140 -6.14 -9.04 6.10
N ALA A 141 -6.39 -8.36 7.19
CA ALA A 141 -6.56 -9.05 8.42
C ALA A 141 -7.70 -9.94 8.00
N SER A 142 -7.31 -11.12 7.57
CA SER A 142 -8.26 -12.14 7.17
C SER A 142 -9.06 -12.14 8.41
N ILE A 143 -10.32 -11.70 8.32
CA ILE A 143 -11.15 -11.37 9.47
C ILE A 143 -11.01 -12.61 10.33
N ARG A 144 -9.95 -12.61 11.14
CA ARG A 144 -9.61 -13.74 12.00
C ARG A 144 -10.64 -13.65 13.06
N THR A 145 -11.49 -14.64 13.10
CA THR A 145 -12.31 -14.88 14.27
C THR A 145 -11.35 -15.06 15.45
N HIS A 146 -11.41 -14.17 16.39
CA HIS A 146 -10.63 -14.26 17.62
C HIS A 146 -11.51 -14.84 18.73
N SER A 147 -10.88 -15.59 19.64
CA SER A 147 -11.55 -16.06 20.85
C SER A 147 -11.95 -14.87 21.74
N TRP A 148 -12.88 -15.11 22.68
CA TRP A 148 -13.26 -14.13 23.69
C TRP A 148 -12.06 -13.59 24.46
N ASP A 149 -11.10 -14.46 24.83
CA ASP A 149 -9.90 -14.08 25.58
C ASP A 149 -8.92 -13.27 24.73
N GLN A 150 -8.83 -13.53 23.42
CA GLN A 150 -8.03 -12.72 22.52
C GLN A 150 -8.60 -11.32 22.38
N TRP A 151 -9.92 -11.18 22.20
CA TRP A 151 -10.56 -9.87 22.16
C TRP A 151 -10.45 -9.12 23.50
N HIS A 152 -10.58 -9.82 24.63
CA HIS A 152 -10.38 -9.26 25.97
C HIS A 152 -9.00 -8.60 26.09
N ARG A 153 -7.92 -9.27 25.62
CA ARG A 153 -6.56 -8.75 25.65
C ARG A 153 -6.35 -7.61 24.64
N LEU A 154 -6.85 -7.75 23.40
CA LEU A 154 -6.71 -6.75 22.35
C LEU A 154 -7.34 -5.41 22.72
N TYR A 155 -8.46 -5.44 23.45
CA TYR A 155 -9.14 -4.23 23.94
C TYR A 155 -8.68 -3.78 25.33
N GLY A 156 -7.47 -4.12 25.74
CA GLY A 156 -6.91 -3.66 27.02
C GLY A 156 -7.64 -4.25 28.24
N HIS A 157 -7.99 -5.51 28.17
CA HIS A 157 -8.61 -6.27 29.27
C HIS A 157 -10.01 -5.76 29.69
N ILE A 158 -10.83 -5.29 28.75
CA ILE A 158 -12.23 -4.95 29.00
C ILE A 158 -13.05 -6.20 29.34
N SER A 159 -14.17 -6.01 30.03
CA SER A 159 -15.03 -7.13 30.42
C SER A 159 -15.68 -7.83 29.22
N VAL A 160 -15.96 -9.11 29.35
CA VAL A 160 -16.68 -9.89 28.32
C VAL A 160 -18.04 -9.27 28.00
N ASN A 161 -18.72 -8.69 28.98
CA ASN A 161 -20.00 -8.01 28.77
C ASN A 161 -19.82 -6.74 27.92
N ALA A 162 -18.71 -6.00 28.08
CA ALA A 162 -18.39 -4.87 27.22
C ALA A 162 -18.14 -5.33 25.76
N ILE A 163 -17.41 -6.43 25.55
CA ILE A 163 -17.20 -7.00 24.21
C ILE A 163 -18.53 -7.43 23.57
N LYS A 164 -19.42 -8.05 24.35
CA LYS A 164 -20.79 -8.42 23.91
C LYS A 164 -21.57 -7.17 23.46
N SER A 165 -21.50 -6.10 24.25
CA SER A 165 -22.17 -4.84 23.91
C SER A 165 -21.60 -4.20 22.63
N LEU A 166 -20.28 -4.21 22.43
CA LEU A 166 -19.65 -3.73 21.21
C LEU A 166 -20.13 -4.50 19.97
N LYS A 167 -20.26 -5.83 20.09
CA LYS A 167 -20.76 -6.69 19.01
C LYS A 167 -22.25 -6.44 18.73
N LEU A 168 -23.07 -6.45 19.78
CA LEU A 168 -24.54 -6.32 19.67
C LEU A 168 -24.94 -4.97 19.07
N ASN A 169 -24.29 -3.90 19.48
CA ASN A 169 -24.58 -2.53 19.05
C ASN A 169 -23.82 -2.13 17.78
N GLN A 170 -23.08 -3.05 17.16
CA GLN A 170 -22.28 -2.80 15.94
C GLN A 170 -21.37 -1.57 16.07
N MET A 171 -20.79 -1.35 17.25
CA MET A 171 -19.96 -0.18 17.56
C MET A 171 -18.55 -0.29 16.99
N VAL A 172 -18.15 -1.46 16.51
CA VAL A 172 -16.82 -1.74 15.94
C VAL A 172 -16.94 -2.63 14.71
N ASP A 173 -16.36 -2.18 13.60
CA ASP A 173 -16.28 -2.98 12.38
C ASP A 173 -15.23 -4.09 12.52
N GLY A 174 -15.56 -5.29 12.00
CA GLY A 174 -14.61 -6.41 11.97
C GLY A 174 -14.50 -7.21 13.27
N LEU A 175 -15.33 -6.94 14.28
CA LEU A 175 -15.40 -7.72 15.53
C LEU A 175 -16.04 -9.09 15.28
N LYS A 176 -15.23 -10.07 14.86
CA LYS A 176 -15.67 -11.47 14.70
C LYS A 176 -15.17 -12.32 15.84
N ILE A 177 -16.10 -12.87 16.59
CA ILE A 177 -15.80 -13.73 17.73
C ILE A 177 -15.99 -15.18 17.31
N ASP A 178 -15.04 -16.03 17.68
CA ASP A 178 -15.17 -17.48 17.55
C ASP A 178 -16.16 -17.98 18.60
N GLU A 179 -17.37 -18.28 18.15
CA GLU A 179 -18.47 -18.71 19.00
C GLU A 179 -18.27 -20.14 19.56
N SER A 180 -17.30 -20.89 19.02
CA SER A 180 -16.91 -22.18 19.56
C SER A 180 -16.08 -22.07 20.85
N THR A 181 -15.58 -20.88 21.17
CA THR A 181 -14.78 -20.58 22.35
C THR A 181 -15.66 -20.00 23.47
N PHE A 182 -15.32 -20.30 24.70
CA PHE A 182 -15.95 -19.72 25.90
C PHE A 182 -14.97 -18.74 26.55
N PRO A 183 -15.46 -17.63 27.14
CA PRO A 183 -14.60 -16.74 27.91
C PRO A 183 -14.00 -17.49 29.10
N SER A 184 -12.71 -17.29 29.37
CA SER A 184 -12.10 -17.81 30.60
C SER A 184 -12.72 -17.15 31.83
N GLU A 185 -12.92 -17.89 32.89
CA GLU A 185 -13.50 -17.36 34.12
C GLU A 185 -12.60 -16.32 34.79
N SER A 186 -11.28 -16.37 34.52
CA SER A 186 -10.31 -15.44 35.12
C SER A 186 -9.14 -15.13 34.19
N CYS A 187 -8.76 -13.87 34.16
CA CYS A 187 -7.54 -13.43 33.53
C CYS A 187 -6.55 -13.03 34.62
N GLU A 188 -5.38 -13.66 34.67
CA GLU A 188 -4.35 -13.40 35.68
C GLU A 188 -3.92 -11.92 35.73
N ALA A 189 -3.69 -11.28 34.58
CA ALA A 189 -3.37 -9.86 34.53
C ALA A 189 -4.49 -8.98 35.13
N CYS A 190 -5.77 -9.34 34.89
CA CYS A 190 -6.89 -8.62 35.47
C CYS A 190 -6.98 -8.83 36.99
N ILE A 191 -6.71 -10.04 37.48
CA ILE A 191 -6.70 -10.34 38.93
C ILE A 191 -5.62 -9.50 39.59
N GLN A 192 -4.41 -9.52 39.08
CA GLN A 192 -3.27 -8.77 39.64
C GLN A 192 -3.53 -7.25 39.62
N ALA A 193 -4.02 -6.70 38.50
CA ALA A 193 -4.22 -5.27 38.34
C ALA A 193 -5.45 -4.73 39.12
N LYS A 194 -6.46 -5.55 39.36
CA LYS A 194 -7.72 -5.15 40.02
C LYS A 194 -7.85 -5.61 41.46
N GLN A 195 -6.77 -6.12 42.07
CA GLN A 195 -6.77 -6.45 43.48
C GLN A 195 -7.00 -5.20 44.32
N ALA A 196 -8.01 -5.24 45.17
CA ALA A 196 -8.24 -4.18 46.15
C ALA A 196 -7.15 -4.26 47.24
N HIS A 197 -6.39 -3.19 47.43
CA HIS A 197 -5.50 -3.05 48.57
C HIS A 197 -6.35 -2.96 49.83
N LYS A 198 -6.27 -3.96 50.69
CA LYS A 198 -6.82 -3.84 52.03
C LYS A 198 -5.83 -3.04 52.88
N PRO A 199 -6.28 -1.99 53.60
CA PRO A 199 -5.40 -1.27 54.51
C PRO A 199 -4.87 -2.23 55.60
N PHE A 200 -3.61 -2.04 55.97
CA PHE A 200 -3.05 -2.79 57.11
C PHE A 200 -3.84 -2.49 58.38
N PRO A 201 -4.08 -3.46 59.25
CA PRO A 201 -4.66 -3.22 60.57
C PRO A 201 -3.80 -2.20 61.33
N GLN A 202 -4.44 -1.18 61.90
CA GLN A 202 -3.69 -0.14 62.63
C GLN A 202 -3.15 -0.63 64.01
N GLU A 203 -3.60 -1.78 64.48
CA GLU A 203 -3.14 -2.42 65.73
C GLU A 203 -2.64 -3.84 65.45
N ALA A 204 -1.42 -4.13 65.92
CA ALA A 204 -0.91 -5.49 65.99
C ALA A 204 -1.68 -6.23 67.09
N LYS A 205 -2.40 -7.27 66.71
CA LYS A 205 -2.95 -8.21 67.75
C LYS A 205 -1.79 -9.07 68.21
N ASN A 206 -1.35 -8.82 69.46
CA ASN A 206 -0.48 -9.72 70.21
C ASN A 206 -1.23 -11.04 70.55
#